data_77e40cabeaf937a4fe95066b469db37d
#
_entry.id   77e40cabeaf937a4fe95066b469db37d
#
_cell.length_a   1.000
_cell.length_b   1.000
_cell.length_c   1.000
_cell.angle_alpha   90.00
_cell.angle_beta   90.00
_cell.angle_gamma   90.00
#
_symmetry.space_group_name_H-M   'P 1'
#
loop_
_entity.id
_entity.type
_entity.pdbx_description
1 polymer ?
#
loop_
_entity_poly.entity_id
_entity_poly.type
_entity_poly.pdbx_seq_one_letter_code
_entity_poly.pdbx_strand_id
1 'polypeptide(L)'
;MKATGVVRRIDDLGRIVIPKEIRKTLGIREGDPLEIFTDKEGEIILKKYSPIGELSEFATQYTETLAKTTGHIACISDKDTIIAVSGAPKKEYLEKSISPEIEKIMEDKLVWTSMNKDEKHVPVLLTDTEDSKYTSQVIYPIIAEGDTIGTVMLLSVQPNMKMNEVEMKVVQSAAGFLGKQMEE
;
A
#
# COMPACT_ATOMS: atom_id res chain seq x y z
N MET A 1 4.87 17.26 18.69
CA MET A 1 5.89 16.27 18.19
C MET A 1 6.67 15.68 19.35
N LYS A 2 7.25 14.47 19.23
CA LYS A 2 8.05 13.83 20.29
C LYS A 2 9.54 13.96 19.91
N ALA A 3 10.32 14.65 20.74
CA ALA A 3 11.77 14.75 20.53
C ALA A 3 12.42 13.37 20.72
N THR A 4 13.28 12.97 19.80
CA THR A 4 14.05 11.70 19.89
C THR A 4 15.30 11.83 20.75
N GLY A 5 15.71 13.05 21.12
CA GLY A 5 16.94 13.35 21.86
C GLY A 5 18.24 13.11 21.06
N VAL A 6 18.12 12.78 19.76
CA VAL A 6 19.29 12.52 18.91
C VAL A 6 19.70 13.80 18.18
N VAL A 7 20.96 14.21 18.40
CA VAL A 7 21.57 15.34 17.67
C VAL A 7 22.48 14.79 16.58
N ARG A 8 22.37 15.35 15.37
CA ARG A 8 23.23 15.02 14.21
C ARG A 8 23.78 16.31 13.60
N ARG A 9 24.98 16.24 13.06
CA ARG A 9 25.60 17.34 12.32
C ARG A 9 25.35 17.16 10.83
N ILE A 10 25.16 18.27 10.16
CA ILE A 10 25.19 18.34 8.70
C ILE A 10 26.64 18.20 8.26
N ASP A 11 26.95 17.35 7.30
CA ASP A 11 28.28 17.19 6.74
C ASP A 11 28.60 18.31 5.71
N ASP A 12 29.82 18.30 5.18
CA ASP A 12 30.31 19.26 4.19
C ASP A 12 29.60 19.19 2.83
N LEU A 13 28.86 18.10 2.58
CA LEU A 13 28.01 17.92 1.41
C LEU A 13 26.52 18.25 1.69
N GLY A 14 26.21 18.79 2.88
CA GLY A 14 24.85 19.15 3.25
C GLY A 14 23.95 17.96 3.65
N ARG A 15 24.52 16.78 3.95
CA ARG A 15 23.75 15.58 4.29
C ARG A 15 23.59 15.41 5.79
N ILE A 16 22.45 14.84 6.17
CA ILE A 16 22.16 14.41 7.54
C ILE A 16 21.97 12.90 7.54
N VAL A 17 22.67 12.20 8.44
CA VAL A 17 22.48 10.75 8.63
C VAL A 17 21.30 10.51 9.57
N ILE A 18 20.24 9.91 9.06
CA ILE A 18 19.11 9.43 9.88
C ILE A 18 19.52 8.14 10.59
N PRO A 19 19.55 8.12 11.96
CA PRO A 19 19.95 6.95 12.71
C PRO A 19 19.15 5.69 12.37
N LYS A 20 19.81 4.53 12.43
CA LYS A 20 19.17 3.23 12.11
C LYS A 20 17.93 2.97 12.97
N GLU A 21 17.96 3.37 14.25
CA GLU A 21 16.85 3.20 15.19
C GLU A 21 15.63 4.03 14.75
N ILE A 22 15.85 5.28 14.32
CA ILE A 22 14.78 6.15 13.80
C ILE A 22 14.24 5.58 12.49
N ARG A 23 15.12 5.17 11.56
CA ARG A 23 14.70 4.55 10.31
C ARG A 23 13.84 3.31 10.56
N LYS A 24 14.28 2.43 11.49
CA LYS A 24 13.53 1.23 11.86
C LYS A 24 12.15 1.57 12.46
N THR A 25 12.09 2.56 13.36
CA THR A 25 10.83 2.97 14.01
C THR A 25 9.84 3.56 13.01
N LEU A 26 10.33 4.30 12.01
CA LEU A 26 9.51 4.96 10.99
C LEU A 26 9.34 4.11 9.72
N GLY A 27 9.86 2.88 9.68
CA GLY A 27 9.79 2.02 8.51
C GLY A 27 10.53 2.57 7.29
N ILE A 28 11.58 3.40 7.48
CA ILE A 28 12.37 3.98 6.39
C ILE A 28 13.47 2.99 6.01
N ARG A 29 13.49 2.56 4.74
CA ARG A 29 14.50 1.67 4.17
C ARG A 29 15.57 2.47 3.44
N GLU A 30 16.69 1.83 3.14
CA GLU A 30 17.71 2.39 2.26
C GLU A 30 17.14 2.49 0.84
N GLY A 31 17.30 3.67 0.22
CA GLY A 31 16.74 3.96 -1.09
C GLY A 31 15.32 4.54 -1.06
N ASP A 32 14.61 4.52 0.07
CA ASP A 32 13.29 5.15 0.15
C ASP A 32 13.39 6.66 -0.12
N PRO A 33 12.58 7.21 -1.02
CA PRO A 33 12.49 8.64 -1.23
C PRO A 33 11.85 9.33 -0.02
N LEU A 34 12.42 10.46 0.39
CA LEU A 34 11.87 11.29 1.46
C LEU A 34 11.57 12.69 0.92
N GLU A 35 10.39 13.16 1.19
CA GLU A 35 9.99 14.52 0.92
C GLU A 35 10.37 15.42 2.10
N ILE A 36 10.91 16.60 1.79
CA ILE A 36 11.40 17.56 2.79
C ILE A 36 10.43 18.73 2.84
N PHE A 37 9.82 18.94 3.99
CA PHE A 37 8.99 20.10 4.29
C PHE A 37 9.73 21.03 5.26
N THR A 38 9.44 22.31 5.15
CA THR A 38 9.87 23.32 6.13
C THR A 38 8.64 24.03 6.67
N ASP A 39 8.63 24.33 7.96
CA ASP A 39 7.59 25.14 8.55
C ASP A 39 8.06 26.57 8.88
N LYS A 40 7.14 27.38 9.42
CA LYS A 40 7.41 28.79 9.78
C LYS A 40 8.26 28.92 11.05
N GLU A 41 8.39 27.86 11.84
CA GLU A 41 9.15 27.81 13.10
C GLU A 41 10.60 27.37 12.85
N GLY A 42 10.96 27.07 11.59
CA GLY A 42 12.31 26.66 11.17
C GLY A 42 12.55 25.16 11.36
N GLU A 43 11.50 24.37 11.48
CA GLU A 43 11.62 22.91 11.50
C GLU A 43 11.78 22.34 10.10
N ILE A 44 12.57 21.27 9.98
CA ILE A 44 12.66 20.43 8.77
C ILE A 44 11.95 19.13 9.08
N ILE A 45 10.91 18.84 8.32
CA ILE A 45 10.09 17.65 8.46
C ILE A 45 10.35 16.75 7.27
N LEU A 46 10.78 15.50 7.55
CA LEU A 46 10.97 14.47 6.56
C LEU A 46 9.75 13.53 6.60
N LYS A 47 9.12 13.31 5.44
CA LYS A 47 8.05 12.33 5.26
C LYS A 47 8.46 11.32 4.21
N LYS A 48 8.02 10.07 4.37
CA LYS A 48 8.14 9.10 3.27
C LYS A 48 7.33 9.61 2.08
N TYR A 49 7.97 9.67 0.93
CA TYR A 49 7.30 10.01 -0.31
C TYR A 49 6.59 8.77 -0.84
N SER A 50 5.31 8.89 -1.10
CA SER A 50 4.48 7.85 -1.70
C SER A 50 3.93 8.39 -3.02
N PRO A 51 4.48 8.00 -4.17
CA PRO A 51 3.98 8.47 -5.47
C PRO A 51 2.47 8.26 -5.59
N ILE A 52 2.00 7.07 -5.31
CA ILE A 52 0.56 6.75 -5.40
C ILE A 52 -0.28 7.45 -4.32
N GLY A 53 0.34 7.90 -3.22
CA GLY A 53 -0.32 8.68 -2.18
C GLY A 53 -0.78 10.05 -2.66
N GLU A 54 -0.11 10.63 -3.65
CA GLU A 54 -0.55 11.87 -4.31
C GLU A 54 -1.88 11.71 -5.05
N LEU A 55 -2.18 10.50 -5.49
CA LEU A 55 -3.44 10.14 -6.13
C LEU A 55 -4.51 9.65 -5.14
N SER A 56 -4.40 9.95 -3.85
CA SER A 56 -5.28 9.38 -2.80
C SER A 56 -6.77 9.65 -3.05
N GLU A 57 -7.12 10.84 -3.54
CA GLU A 57 -8.50 11.17 -3.90
C GLU A 57 -8.98 10.34 -5.10
N PHE A 58 -8.14 10.22 -6.12
CA PHE A 58 -8.40 9.39 -7.28
C PHE A 58 -8.48 7.91 -6.91
N ALA A 59 -7.56 7.41 -6.08
CA ALA A 59 -7.57 6.05 -5.57
C ALA A 59 -8.87 5.75 -4.80
N THR A 60 -9.38 6.72 -4.04
CA THR A 60 -10.66 6.59 -3.33
C THR A 60 -11.83 6.44 -4.32
N GLN A 61 -11.94 7.30 -5.31
CA GLN A 61 -13.00 7.22 -6.34
C GLN A 61 -12.90 5.91 -7.13
N TYR A 62 -11.67 5.45 -7.39
CA TYR A 62 -11.44 4.22 -8.14
C TYR A 62 -11.82 2.98 -7.33
N THR A 63 -11.47 2.91 -6.04
CA THR A 63 -11.92 1.81 -5.16
C THR A 63 -13.44 1.79 -5.00
N GLU A 64 -14.12 2.94 -4.96
CA GLU A 64 -15.58 3.00 -4.94
C GLU A 64 -16.18 2.39 -6.21
N THR A 65 -15.61 2.70 -7.36
CA THR A 65 -16.05 2.15 -8.65
C THR A 65 -15.82 0.64 -8.71
N LEU A 66 -14.64 0.18 -8.30
CA LEU A 66 -14.30 -1.25 -8.25
C LEU A 66 -15.26 -2.01 -7.34
N ALA A 67 -15.49 -1.52 -6.11
CA ALA A 67 -16.37 -2.17 -5.16
C ALA A 67 -17.84 -2.22 -5.65
N LYS A 68 -18.34 -1.14 -6.27
CA LYS A 68 -19.69 -1.12 -6.86
C LYS A 68 -19.83 -2.09 -8.03
N THR A 69 -18.81 -2.19 -8.86
CA THR A 69 -18.86 -3.03 -10.06
C THR A 69 -18.74 -4.51 -9.74
N THR A 70 -17.89 -4.87 -8.78
CA THR A 70 -17.55 -6.27 -8.47
C THR A 70 -18.34 -6.83 -7.27
N GLY A 71 -18.86 -5.96 -6.40
CA GLY A 71 -19.49 -6.36 -5.13
C GLY A 71 -18.49 -6.83 -4.06
N HIS A 72 -17.18 -6.67 -4.30
CA HIS A 72 -16.11 -7.06 -3.38
C HIS A 72 -15.55 -5.86 -2.61
N ILE A 73 -14.78 -6.14 -1.58
CA ILE A 73 -13.94 -5.11 -0.94
C ILE A 73 -12.82 -4.76 -1.90
N ALA A 74 -12.70 -3.48 -2.25
CA ALA A 74 -11.62 -2.96 -3.07
C ALA A 74 -10.67 -2.14 -2.21
N CYS A 75 -9.37 -2.44 -2.29
CA CYS A 75 -8.31 -1.70 -1.60
C CYS A 75 -7.21 -1.29 -2.58
N ILE A 76 -6.60 -0.13 -2.32
CA ILE A 76 -5.35 0.28 -2.94
C ILE A 76 -4.37 0.58 -1.80
N SER A 77 -3.15 0.07 -1.90
CA SER A 77 -2.07 0.37 -0.98
C SER A 77 -0.93 1.10 -1.68
N ASP A 78 -0.17 1.86 -0.91
CA ASP A 78 1.21 2.16 -1.26
C ASP A 78 2.15 1.03 -0.78
N LYS A 79 3.44 1.31 -0.63
CA LYS A 79 4.44 0.31 -0.19
C LYS A 79 4.31 -0.09 1.29
N ASP A 80 3.55 0.66 2.09
CA ASP A 80 3.51 0.48 3.55
C ASP A 80 2.09 0.39 4.11
N THR A 81 1.12 1.09 3.51
CA THR A 81 -0.23 1.25 4.08
C THR A 81 -1.35 1.19 3.03
N ILE A 82 -2.55 0.90 3.50
CA ILE A 82 -3.77 1.04 2.68
C ILE A 82 -4.13 2.52 2.55
N ILE A 83 -4.11 3.06 1.34
CA ILE A 83 -4.41 4.46 1.04
C ILE A 83 -5.86 4.70 0.63
N ALA A 84 -6.54 3.68 0.12
CA ALA A 84 -7.95 3.75 -0.22
C ALA A 84 -8.64 2.40 -0.01
N VAL A 85 -9.90 2.43 0.43
CA VAL A 85 -10.75 1.25 0.62
C VAL A 85 -12.21 1.57 0.36
N SER A 86 -12.92 0.65 -0.27
CA SER A 86 -14.38 0.67 -0.45
C SER A 86 -14.96 -0.74 -0.33
N GLY A 87 -16.22 -0.86 0.05
CA GLY A 87 -16.87 -2.15 0.30
C GLY A 87 -16.62 -2.72 1.70
N ALA A 88 -15.85 -2.03 2.55
CA ALA A 88 -15.61 -2.37 3.96
C ALA A 88 -15.51 -1.10 4.82
N PRO A 89 -15.62 -1.23 6.17
CA PRO A 89 -15.47 -0.10 7.07
C PRO A 89 -14.07 0.52 6.96
N LYS A 90 -14.00 1.82 6.64
CA LYS A 90 -12.72 2.54 6.47
C LYS A 90 -11.78 2.38 7.68
N LYS A 91 -12.32 2.40 8.90
CA LYS A 91 -11.54 2.27 10.14
C LYS A 91 -10.75 0.96 10.26
N GLU A 92 -11.17 -0.09 9.56
CA GLU A 92 -10.52 -1.39 9.60
C GLU A 92 -9.31 -1.47 8.67
N TYR A 93 -9.30 -0.69 7.60
CA TYR A 93 -8.29 -0.79 6.52
C TYR A 93 -7.48 0.49 6.31
N LEU A 94 -8.14 1.66 6.23
CA LEU A 94 -7.49 2.90 5.84
C LEU A 94 -6.36 3.27 6.80
N GLU A 95 -5.20 3.64 6.27
CA GLU A 95 -3.98 3.98 7.00
C GLU A 95 -3.41 2.82 7.86
N LYS A 96 -3.89 1.59 7.64
CA LYS A 96 -3.32 0.41 8.29
C LYS A 96 -2.14 -0.12 7.48
N SER A 97 -1.10 -0.56 8.21
CA SER A 97 0.07 -1.18 7.60
C SER A 97 -0.29 -2.49 6.92
N ILE A 98 0.25 -2.70 5.73
CA ILE A 98 0.13 -3.96 5.01
C ILE A 98 0.95 -5.06 5.69
N SER A 99 0.64 -6.31 5.38
CA SER A 99 1.36 -7.47 5.90
C SER A 99 2.70 -7.69 5.18
N PRO A 100 3.64 -8.44 5.79
CA PRO A 100 4.87 -8.85 5.13
C PRO A 100 4.63 -9.70 3.86
N GLU A 101 3.51 -10.41 3.80
CA GLU A 101 3.11 -11.19 2.63
C GLU A 101 2.77 -10.28 1.44
N ILE A 102 2.09 -9.17 1.68
CA ILE A 102 1.81 -8.16 0.66
C ILE A 102 3.10 -7.47 0.24
N GLU A 103 3.98 -7.13 1.19
CA GLU A 103 5.31 -6.58 0.86
C GLU A 103 6.07 -7.52 -0.07
N LYS A 104 6.08 -8.82 0.22
CA LYS A 104 6.75 -9.83 -0.60
C LYS A 104 6.14 -9.96 -2.00
N ILE A 105 4.81 -9.93 -2.12
CA ILE A 105 4.12 -9.91 -3.42
C ILE A 105 4.59 -8.72 -4.26
N MET A 106 4.78 -7.55 -3.65
CA MET A 106 5.30 -6.36 -4.32
C MET A 106 6.78 -6.51 -4.72
N GLU A 107 7.64 -6.98 -3.81
CA GLU A 107 9.07 -7.18 -4.06
C GLU A 107 9.30 -8.15 -5.22
N ASP A 108 8.56 -9.27 -5.21
CA ASP A 108 8.65 -10.31 -6.24
C ASP A 108 7.89 -9.95 -7.52
N LYS A 109 7.15 -8.82 -7.54
CA LYS A 109 6.27 -8.37 -8.64
C LYS A 109 5.29 -9.44 -9.09
N LEU A 110 4.82 -10.25 -8.14
CA LEU A 110 3.93 -11.37 -8.39
C LEU A 110 2.46 -10.94 -8.34
N VAL A 111 1.64 -11.70 -9.03
CA VAL A 111 0.19 -11.64 -8.91
C VAL A 111 -0.25 -12.72 -7.94
N TRP A 112 -1.03 -12.35 -6.94
CA TRP A 112 -1.63 -13.31 -6.02
C TRP A 112 -3.11 -13.49 -6.31
N THR A 113 -3.55 -14.74 -6.42
CA THR A 113 -4.95 -15.09 -6.62
C THR A 113 -5.32 -16.24 -5.71
N SER A 114 -6.47 -16.11 -5.05
CA SER A 114 -7.14 -17.17 -4.32
C SER A 114 -8.64 -17.00 -4.58
N MET A 115 -9.19 -17.89 -5.40
CA MET A 115 -10.51 -17.71 -6.00
C MET A 115 -11.64 -18.17 -5.10
N ASN A 116 -11.35 -18.99 -4.11
CA ASN A 116 -12.34 -19.55 -3.18
C ASN A 116 -11.70 -19.88 -1.81
N LYS A 117 -12.54 -20.15 -0.82
CA LYS A 117 -12.12 -20.38 0.56
C LYS A 117 -11.23 -21.61 0.80
N ASP A 118 -11.18 -22.55 -0.14
CA ASP A 118 -10.40 -23.78 -0.01
C ASP A 118 -8.95 -23.58 -0.50
N GLU A 119 -8.65 -22.44 -1.10
CA GLU A 119 -7.32 -22.05 -1.52
C GLU A 119 -6.59 -21.29 -0.40
N LYS A 120 -5.26 -21.22 -0.51
CA LYS A 120 -4.45 -20.47 0.44
C LYS A 120 -4.71 -18.97 0.31
N HIS A 121 -4.99 -18.32 1.44
CA HIS A 121 -5.12 -16.86 1.54
C HIS A 121 -3.90 -16.27 2.24
N VAL A 122 -3.62 -15.00 1.96
CA VAL A 122 -2.58 -14.25 2.66
C VAL A 122 -3.20 -13.19 3.57
N PRO A 123 -2.59 -12.89 4.73
CA PRO A 123 -2.93 -11.71 5.49
C PRO A 123 -2.74 -10.46 4.63
N VAL A 124 -3.64 -9.50 4.74
CA VAL A 124 -3.55 -8.23 4.00
C VAL A 124 -2.97 -7.14 4.89
N LEU A 125 -3.41 -7.09 6.13
CA LEU A 125 -2.94 -6.13 7.12
C LEU A 125 -1.95 -6.78 8.08
N LEU A 126 -1.03 -5.98 8.61
CA LEU A 126 -0.08 -6.43 9.64
C LEU A 126 -0.78 -7.00 10.90
N THR A 127 -2.02 -6.59 11.15
CA THR A 127 -2.85 -7.06 12.27
C THR A 127 -3.67 -8.31 11.94
N ASP A 128 -3.73 -8.73 10.68
CA ASP A 128 -4.42 -9.95 10.30
C ASP A 128 -3.64 -11.18 10.81
N THR A 129 -4.35 -12.25 11.18
CA THR A 129 -3.75 -13.53 11.59
C THR A 129 -3.57 -14.46 10.40
N GLU A 130 -2.77 -15.51 10.56
CA GLU A 130 -2.58 -16.56 9.52
C GLU A 130 -3.91 -17.25 9.16
N ASP A 131 -4.85 -17.33 10.12
CA ASP A 131 -6.23 -17.75 9.85
C ASP A 131 -6.98 -16.59 9.17
N SER A 132 -6.75 -16.46 7.89
CA SER A 132 -7.29 -15.36 7.09
C SER A 132 -8.82 -15.32 7.15
N LYS A 133 -9.37 -14.14 7.45
CA LYS A 133 -10.82 -13.86 7.35
C LYS A 133 -11.33 -13.86 5.91
N TYR A 134 -10.43 -13.87 4.95
CA TYR A 134 -10.77 -13.77 3.54
C TYR A 134 -11.16 -15.12 2.96
N THR A 135 -12.11 -15.10 2.04
CA THR A 135 -12.62 -16.29 1.33
C THR A 135 -12.23 -16.29 -0.14
N SER A 136 -11.81 -15.16 -0.67
CA SER A 136 -11.18 -15.01 -1.98
C SER A 136 -10.41 -13.70 -2.05
N GLN A 137 -9.33 -13.70 -2.83
CA GLN A 137 -8.41 -12.57 -2.97
C GLN A 137 -7.84 -12.50 -4.38
N VAL A 138 -7.77 -11.29 -4.91
CA VAL A 138 -6.99 -10.97 -6.11
C VAL A 138 -6.15 -9.74 -5.81
N ILE A 139 -4.82 -9.85 -5.92
CA ILE A 139 -3.87 -8.81 -5.58
C ILE A 139 -2.90 -8.63 -6.75
N TYR A 140 -2.84 -7.42 -7.27
CA TYR A 140 -1.92 -7.03 -8.34
C TYR A 140 -0.99 -5.90 -7.89
N PRO A 141 0.31 -6.02 -8.14
CA PRO A 141 1.25 -4.92 -7.92
C PRO A 141 0.98 -3.79 -8.94
N ILE A 142 1.08 -2.56 -8.47
CA ILE A 142 1.09 -1.37 -9.31
C ILE A 142 2.55 -1.08 -9.64
N ILE A 143 2.88 -1.13 -10.93
CA ILE A 143 4.25 -0.94 -11.41
C ILE A 143 4.30 0.37 -12.21
N ALA A 144 5.21 1.26 -11.85
CA ALA A 144 5.52 2.49 -12.56
C ALA A 144 7.04 2.57 -12.78
N GLU A 145 7.48 2.90 -13.98
CA GLU A 145 8.91 2.98 -14.36
C GLU A 145 9.73 1.72 -13.98
N GLY A 146 9.07 0.57 -13.95
CA GLY A 146 9.69 -0.70 -13.59
C GLY A 146 9.72 -1.00 -12.08
N ASP A 147 9.36 -0.06 -11.22
CA ASP A 147 9.29 -0.26 -9.77
C ASP A 147 7.86 -0.47 -9.27
N THR A 148 7.70 -1.33 -8.28
CA THR A 148 6.42 -1.49 -7.60
C THR A 148 6.20 -0.31 -6.64
N ILE A 149 5.07 0.39 -6.80
CA ILE A 149 4.71 1.56 -6.00
C ILE A 149 3.54 1.31 -5.04
N GLY A 150 2.87 0.17 -5.18
CA GLY A 150 1.73 -0.22 -4.37
C GLY A 150 1.02 -1.45 -4.92
N THR A 151 -0.21 -1.69 -4.46
CA THR A 151 -1.06 -2.79 -4.93
C THR A 151 -2.50 -2.35 -5.13
N VAL A 152 -3.20 -3.03 -6.06
CA VAL A 152 -4.67 -3.05 -6.14
C VAL A 152 -5.16 -4.42 -5.69
N MET A 153 -6.15 -4.45 -4.83
CA MET A 153 -6.67 -5.67 -4.25
C MET A 153 -8.20 -5.72 -4.34
N LEU A 154 -8.74 -6.89 -4.69
CA LEU A 154 -10.12 -7.26 -4.42
C LEU A 154 -10.13 -8.38 -3.39
N LEU A 155 -10.98 -8.24 -2.37
CA LEU A 155 -11.04 -9.13 -1.22
C LEU A 155 -12.50 -9.49 -0.93
N SER A 156 -12.75 -10.72 -0.50
CA SER A 156 -14.05 -11.14 0.00
C SER A 156 -13.92 -11.81 1.37
N VAL A 157 -14.89 -11.55 2.23
CA VAL A 157 -15.06 -12.22 3.53
C VAL A 157 -16.37 -13.05 3.56
N GLN A 158 -17.08 -13.11 2.45
CA GLN A 158 -18.36 -13.80 2.36
C GLN A 158 -18.14 -15.30 2.07
N PRO A 159 -18.67 -16.22 2.87
CA PRO A 159 -18.33 -17.65 2.81
C PRO A 159 -18.54 -18.34 1.46
N ASN A 160 -19.49 -17.86 0.67
CA ASN A 160 -19.87 -18.46 -0.61
C ASN A 160 -19.45 -17.62 -1.81
N MET A 161 -18.76 -16.51 -1.59
CA MET A 161 -18.30 -15.64 -2.66
C MET A 161 -17.05 -16.25 -3.30
N LYS A 162 -17.08 -16.36 -4.61
CA LYS A 162 -15.96 -16.81 -5.42
C LYS A 162 -15.56 -15.68 -6.37
N MET A 163 -14.29 -15.53 -6.60
CA MET A 163 -13.76 -14.70 -7.66
C MET A 163 -13.44 -15.58 -8.87
N ASN A 164 -13.27 -14.98 -10.02
CA ASN A 164 -12.97 -15.65 -11.26
C ASN A 164 -12.05 -14.78 -12.15
N GLU A 165 -11.87 -15.16 -13.38
CA GLU A 165 -11.02 -14.43 -14.34
C GLU A 165 -11.48 -12.97 -14.57
N VAL A 166 -12.76 -12.65 -14.37
CA VAL A 166 -13.27 -11.28 -14.54
C VAL A 166 -12.68 -10.36 -13.48
N GLU A 167 -12.75 -10.76 -12.20
CA GLU A 167 -12.16 -9.99 -11.10
C GLU A 167 -10.64 -9.80 -11.31
N MET A 168 -9.96 -10.86 -11.74
CA MET A 168 -8.53 -10.80 -12.05
C MET A 168 -8.22 -9.78 -13.15
N LYS A 169 -8.99 -9.79 -14.25
CA LYS A 169 -8.81 -8.82 -15.35
C LYS A 169 -9.13 -7.38 -14.93
N VAL A 170 -10.14 -7.19 -14.11
CA VAL A 170 -10.52 -5.88 -13.58
C VAL A 170 -9.39 -5.32 -12.71
N VAL A 171 -8.83 -6.11 -11.78
CA VAL A 171 -7.71 -5.68 -10.93
C VAL A 171 -6.45 -5.44 -11.74
N GLN A 172 -6.15 -6.30 -12.72
CA GLN A 172 -5.04 -6.13 -13.65
C GLN A 172 -5.13 -4.80 -14.42
N SER A 173 -6.32 -4.50 -14.96
CA SER A 173 -6.56 -3.23 -15.67
C SER A 173 -6.39 -2.02 -14.75
N ALA A 174 -6.90 -2.13 -13.51
CA ALA A 174 -6.77 -1.09 -12.51
C ALA A 174 -5.31 -0.81 -12.15
N ALA A 175 -4.55 -1.85 -11.85
CA ALA A 175 -3.13 -1.73 -11.50
C ALA A 175 -2.30 -1.15 -12.66
N GLY A 176 -2.54 -1.62 -13.89
CA GLY A 176 -1.87 -1.10 -15.08
C GLY A 176 -2.20 0.37 -15.35
N PHE A 177 -3.46 0.77 -15.17
CA PHE A 177 -3.87 2.16 -15.34
C PHE A 177 -3.21 3.08 -14.28
N LEU A 178 -3.24 2.68 -13.01
CA LEU A 178 -2.62 3.46 -11.94
C LEU A 178 -1.10 3.58 -12.14
N GLY A 179 -0.44 2.49 -12.52
CA GLY A 179 0.99 2.54 -12.86
C GLY A 179 1.28 3.56 -13.96
N LYS A 180 0.48 3.55 -15.02
CA LYS A 180 0.66 4.46 -16.15
C LYS A 180 0.43 5.94 -15.79
N GLN A 181 -0.51 6.22 -14.89
CA GLN A 181 -0.77 7.59 -14.41
C GLN A 181 0.39 8.15 -13.58
N MET A 182 1.27 7.29 -13.08
CA MET A 182 2.45 7.69 -12.30
C MET A 182 3.72 7.82 -13.16
N GLU A 183 3.65 7.51 -14.45
CA GLU A 183 4.74 7.67 -15.42
C GLU A 183 4.63 9.01 -16.20
N GLU A 184 3.51 9.74 -16.05
CA GLU A 184 3.25 11.05 -16.66
C GLU A 184 3.65 12.21 -15.73
#